data_73dda143d485a327b90b59a9ed621f63
#
_entry.id   73dda143d485a327b90b59a9ed621f63
#
_cell.length_a   1.000
_cell.length_b   1.000
_cell.length_c   1.000
_cell.angle_alpha   90.00
_cell.angle_beta   90.00
_cell.angle_gamma   90.00
#
_symmetry.space_group_name_H-M   'P 1'
#
loop_
_entity.id
_entity.type
_entity.pdbx_description
1 polymer ?
#
loop_
_entity_poly.entity_id
_entity_poly.type
_entity_poly.pdbx_seq_one_letter_code
_entity_poly.pdbx_strand_id
1 'polypeptide(L)'
;MSYTTQQDVLDFVEDNNVKFVRFAFCDIFGNQKNIAVLASDLTKALEDGVCFDGSAIAGFMHVEESDLVLRPDLSTMCILPWRSTEGRVMQFFCDVEKPDSTPFGGNCRGFLRDINRRFKRLGLTCNVGAECEFYLFENDDHGRPTRVPIDFGGYFDVAPLDAGENLRRDICLTMEQMGMAPQHSHHENGNGQNEIDCHYAGPLKTADNVMMFKQIVRAVAASNGLHASFLPKPLPDQAGSGLHINLSLSMDGHNLFEGDIAPDSIPGSFMAGVLAHSRELTAFTNPLPNSYLRFGCDEAPRYV
;
A
#
# COMPACT_ATOMS: atom_id res chain seq x y z
N MET A 1 -17.50 -10.05 5.65
CA MET A 1 -18.82 -9.45 5.32
C MET A 1 -18.57 -8.17 4.57
N SER A 2 -19.32 -7.85 3.54
CA SER A 2 -19.20 -6.56 2.85
C SER A 2 -20.11 -5.57 3.57
N TYR A 3 -19.52 -4.62 4.28
CA TYR A 3 -20.27 -3.52 4.89
C TYR A 3 -20.62 -2.52 3.77
N THR A 4 -21.88 -2.42 3.46
CA THR A 4 -22.36 -1.64 2.30
C THR A 4 -23.13 -0.40 2.70
N THR A 5 -23.59 -0.30 3.94
CA THR A 5 -24.39 0.82 4.45
C THR A 5 -23.70 1.51 5.62
N GLN A 6 -24.07 2.76 5.85
CA GLN A 6 -23.61 3.51 7.03
C GLN A 6 -24.09 2.84 8.33
N GLN A 7 -25.29 2.26 8.34
CA GLN A 7 -25.83 1.59 9.52
C GLN A 7 -25.00 0.36 9.89
N ASP A 8 -24.60 -0.46 8.90
CA ASP A 8 -23.71 -1.61 9.16
C ASP A 8 -22.40 -1.20 9.83
N VAL A 9 -21.87 -0.01 9.45
CA VAL A 9 -20.65 0.54 10.05
C VAL A 9 -20.88 0.99 11.49
N LEU A 10 -22.00 1.67 11.76
CA LEU A 10 -22.33 2.15 13.10
C LEU A 10 -22.55 0.97 14.07
N ASP A 11 -23.29 -0.05 13.63
CA ASP A 11 -23.52 -1.28 14.40
C ASP A 11 -22.18 -1.99 14.69
N PHE A 12 -21.31 -2.08 13.69
CA PHE A 12 -19.97 -2.67 13.87
C PHE A 12 -19.12 -1.89 14.88
N VAL A 13 -19.17 -0.57 14.85
CA VAL A 13 -18.45 0.32 15.79
C VAL A 13 -18.89 0.09 17.24
N GLU A 14 -20.20 -0.07 17.46
CA GLU A 14 -20.79 -0.37 18.77
C GLU A 14 -20.37 -1.78 19.25
N ASP A 15 -20.61 -2.80 18.44
CA ASP A 15 -20.33 -4.20 18.75
C ASP A 15 -18.85 -4.48 19.05
N ASN A 16 -17.95 -3.71 18.42
CA ASN A 16 -16.50 -3.89 18.56
C ASN A 16 -15.84 -2.89 19.52
N ASN A 17 -16.60 -2.08 20.26
CA ASN A 17 -16.08 -1.06 21.18
C ASN A 17 -15.03 -0.13 20.51
N VAL A 18 -15.30 0.29 19.27
CA VAL A 18 -14.45 1.25 18.56
C VAL A 18 -14.65 2.63 19.17
N LYS A 19 -13.55 3.34 19.46
CA LYS A 19 -13.59 4.72 20.02
C LYS A 19 -12.99 5.75 19.08
N PHE A 20 -12.10 5.34 18.18
CA PHE A 20 -11.47 6.23 17.20
C PHE A 20 -11.58 5.63 15.80
N VAL A 21 -11.93 6.48 14.85
CA VAL A 21 -12.03 6.11 13.43
C VAL A 21 -11.08 6.98 12.63
N ARG A 22 -10.19 6.35 11.86
CA ARG A 22 -9.23 7.03 11.01
C ARG A 22 -9.73 7.10 9.59
N PHE A 23 -9.74 8.30 9.04
CA PHE A 23 -10.00 8.61 7.65
C PHE A 23 -8.66 8.75 6.94
N ALA A 24 -8.21 7.68 6.30
CA ALA A 24 -6.88 7.59 5.70
C ALA A 24 -6.93 7.91 4.20
N PHE A 25 -5.91 8.60 3.72
CA PHE A 25 -5.67 8.91 2.32
C PHE A 25 -4.17 8.95 2.04
N CYS A 26 -3.76 9.14 0.79
CA CYS A 26 -2.35 9.23 0.41
C CYS A 26 -2.03 10.58 -0.19
N ASP A 27 -0.82 11.09 0.09
CA ASP A 27 -0.24 12.17 -0.70
C ASP A 27 0.30 11.65 -2.05
N ILE A 28 0.77 12.55 -2.91
CA ILE A 28 1.29 12.20 -4.24
C ILE A 28 2.58 11.35 -4.21
N PHE A 29 3.23 11.25 -3.06
CA PHE A 29 4.43 10.42 -2.85
C PHE A 29 4.11 9.04 -2.26
N GLY A 30 2.83 8.68 -2.12
CA GLY A 30 2.41 7.44 -1.53
C GLY A 30 2.64 7.36 -0.01
N ASN A 31 2.69 8.50 0.69
CA ASN A 31 2.70 8.51 2.14
C ASN A 31 1.27 8.54 2.65
N GLN A 32 0.94 7.59 3.52
CA GLN A 32 -0.37 7.57 4.15
C GLN A 32 -0.50 8.72 5.16
N LYS A 33 -1.59 9.44 5.05
CA LYS A 33 -2.07 10.46 5.98
C LYS A 33 -3.40 10.01 6.58
N ASN A 34 -3.77 10.54 7.73
CA ASN A 34 -5.10 10.31 8.27
C ASN A 34 -5.55 11.45 9.19
N ILE A 35 -6.87 11.56 9.35
CA ILE A 35 -7.52 12.34 10.40
C ILE A 35 -8.28 11.34 11.27
N ALA A 36 -8.21 11.51 12.59
CA ALA A 36 -8.94 10.67 13.53
C ALA A 36 -10.20 11.41 14.01
N VAL A 37 -11.33 10.71 13.98
CA VAL A 37 -12.61 11.17 14.47
C VAL A 37 -13.02 10.28 15.65
N LEU A 38 -13.65 10.84 16.67
CA LEU A 38 -14.26 10.04 17.73
C LEU A 38 -15.47 9.27 17.19
N ALA A 39 -15.72 8.07 17.73
CA ALA A 39 -16.87 7.28 17.33
C ALA A 39 -18.22 8.01 17.56
N SER A 40 -18.29 8.92 18.56
CA SER A 40 -19.45 9.78 18.81
C SER A 40 -19.80 10.72 17.64
N ASP A 41 -18.80 11.11 16.86
CA ASP A 41 -18.97 12.05 15.73
C ASP A 41 -19.01 11.32 14.37
N LEU A 42 -18.95 9.98 14.39
CA LEU A 42 -18.85 9.18 13.17
C LEU A 42 -20.04 9.35 12.24
N THR A 43 -21.26 9.39 12.76
CA THR A 43 -22.47 9.59 11.94
C THR A 43 -22.34 10.84 11.08
N LYS A 44 -21.99 11.97 11.70
CA LYS A 44 -21.77 13.21 10.98
C LYS A 44 -20.62 13.13 9.97
N ALA A 45 -19.52 12.46 10.35
CA ALA A 45 -18.38 12.29 9.47
C ALA A 45 -18.68 11.39 8.24
N LEU A 46 -19.60 10.43 8.37
CA LEU A 46 -20.09 9.61 7.25
C LEU A 46 -21.03 10.38 6.32
N GLU A 47 -21.88 11.26 6.87
CA GLU A 47 -22.83 12.08 6.11
C GLU A 47 -22.14 13.23 5.38
N ASP A 48 -21.40 14.05 6.13
CA ASP A 48 -20.81 15.30 5.63
C ASP A 48 -19.41 15.12 5.05
N GLY A 49 -18.71 14.01 5.39
CA GLY A 49 -17.29 13.84 5.20
C GLY A 49 -16.46 14.57 6.26
N VAL A 50 -15.15 14.50 6.15
CA VAL A 50 -14.21 15.17 7.05
C VAL A 50 -13.43 16.23 6.29
N CYS A 51 -13.68 17.50 6.60
CA CYS A 51 -12.96 18.62 5.99
C CYS A 51 -11.51 18.70 6.51
N PHE A 52 -10.61 19.11 5.64
CA PHE A 52 -9.20 19.36 5.99
C PHE A 52 -8.58 20.40 5.07
N ASP A 53 -7.49 21.00 5.55
CA ASP A 53 -6.65 21.91 4.76
C ASP A 53 -5.70 21.14 3.86
N GLY A 54 -6.01 21.09 2.57
CA GLY A 54 -5.19 20.40 1.55
C GLY A 54 -3.89 21.14 1.24
N SER A 55 -3.74 22.42 1.57
CA SER A 55 -2.51 23.19 1.30
C SER A 55 -1.32 22.71 2.13
N ALA A 56 -1.58 22.07 3.27
CA ALA A 56 -0.56 21.45 4.11
C ALA A 56 -0.05 20.10 3.58
N ILE A 57 -0.71 19.54 2.54
CA ILE A 57 -0.33 18.27 1.92
C ILE A 57 0.50 18.54 0.69
N ALA A 58 1.73 18.02 0.70
CA ALA A 58 2.67 18.21 -0.40
C ALA A 58 2.07 17.78 -1.76
N GLY A 59 2.08 18.69 -2.72
CA GLY A 59 1.61 18.46 -4.08
C GLY A 59 0.08 18.50 -4.26
N PHE A 60 -0.70 18.86 -3.23
CA PHE A 60 -2.15 18.93 -3.39
C PHE A 60 -2.59 20.25 -3.98
N MET A 61 -2.54 21.36 -3.24
CA MET A 61 -3.08 22.63 -3.73
C MET A 61 -2.48 23.85 -3.03
N HIS A 62 -2.88 25.03 -3.49
CA HIS A 62 -2.47 26.31 -2.92
C HIS A 62 -3.42 26.75 -1.78
N VAL A 63 -2.94 27.70 -0.97
CA VAL A 63 -3.66 28.20 0.22
C VAL A 63 -5.01 28.83 -0.10
N GLU A 64 -5.16 29.43 -1.29
CA GLU A 64 -6.38 30.12 -1.71
C GLU A 64 -7.57 29.18 -1.97
N GLU A 65 -7.32 27.87 -2.20
CA GLU A 65 -8.35 26.87 -2.46
C GLU A 65 -8.13 25.63 -1.59
N SER A 66 -7.80 25.83 -0.31
CA SER A 66 -7.25 24.78 0.55
C SER A 66 -8.26 23.73 1.06
N ASP A 67 -9.55 24.05 1.06
CA ASP A 67 -10.55 23.17 1.64
C ASP A 67 -10.81 21.93 0.78
N LEU A 68 -10.60 20.77 1.38
CA LEU A 68 -10.89 19.46 0.82
C LEU A 68 -11.71 18.62 1.81
N VAL A 69 -12.36 17.58 1.29
CA VAL A 69 -13.22 16.68 2.06
C VAL A 69 -12.81 15.24 1.86
N LEU A 70 -12.63 14.49 2.95
CA LEU A 70 -12.44 13.06 2.94
C LEU A 70 -13.79 12.35 2.93
N ARG A 71 -14.02 11.49 1.94
CA ARG A 71 -15.17 10.59 1.84
C ARG A 71 -14.71 9.15 2.05
N PRO A 72 -15.16 8.47 3.11
CA PRO A 72 -14.73 7.11 3.39
C PRO A 72 -15.31 6.11 2.41
N ASP A 73 -14.48 5.19 1.95
CA ASP A 73 -14.93 3.98 1.26
C ASP A 73 -15.25 2.92 2.31
N LEU A 74 -16.55 2.70 2.56
CA LEU A 74 -17.01 1.79 3.63
C LEU A 74 -16.53 0.35 3.42
N SER A 75 -16.26 -0.05 2.18
CA SER A 75 -15.76 -1.39 1.84
C SER A 75 -14.32 -1.64 2.33
N THR A 76 -13.60 -0.58 2.72
CA THR A 76 -12.20 -0.66 3.18
C THR A 76 -12.06 -0.67 4.70
N MET A 77 -13.20 -0.73 5.42
CA MET A 77 -13.22 -0.74 6.88
C MET A 77 -12.38 -1.85 7.48
N CYS A 78 -11.50 -1.50 8.41
CA CYS A 78 -10.69 -2.48 9.15
C CYS A 78 -10.35 -1.99 10.56
N ILE A 79 -10.25 -2.92 11.51
CA ILE A 79 -9.68 -2.67 12.84
C ILE A 79 -8.16 -2.68 12.71
N LEU A 80 -7.48 -1.81 13.47
CA LEU A 80 -6.02 -1.78 13.58
C LEU A 80 -5.57 -2.64 14.79
N PRO A 81 -5.11 -3.89 14.57
CA PRO A 81 -4.91 -4.86 15.66
C PRO A 81 -3.77 -4.50 16.63
N TRP A 82 -2.80 -3.70 16.20
CA TRP A 82 -1.68 -3.23 17.04
C TRP A 82 -2.04 -2.07 17.98
N ARG A 83 -3.30 -1.70 18.05
CA ARG A 83 -3.83 -0.72 18.99
C ARG A 83 -4.49 -1.41 20.17
N SER A 84 -4.75 -0.65 21.22
CA SER A 84 -5.42 -1.17 22.42
C SER A 84 -6.72 -1.92 22.06
N THR A 85 -7.00 -2.99 22.78
CA THR A 85 -8.27 -3.71 22.72
C THR A 85 -9.38 -2.97 23.46
N GLU A 86 -9.02 -2.10 24.42
CA GLU A 86 -9.92 -1.16 25.04
C GLU A 86 -9.94 0.14 24.23
N GLY A 87 -11.11 0.51 23.69
CA GLY A 87 -11.24 1.65 22.80
C GLY A 87 -10.53 1.43 21.47
N ARG A 88 -10.91 0.37 20.76
CA ARG A 88 -10.32 0.00 19.47
C ARG A 88 -10.29 1.15 18.48
N VAL A 89 -9.33 1.07 17.58
CA VAL A 89 -9.16 2.01 16.46
C VAL A 89 -9.54 1.31 15.16
N MET A 90 -10.41 1.92 14.40
CA MET A 90 -10.82 1.51 13.07
C MET A 90 -10.28 2.47 12.02
N GLN A 91 -10.12 2.04 10.79
CA GLN A 91 -9.69 2.86 9.67
C GLN A 91 -10.53 2.60 8.42
N PHE A 92 -10.75 3.68 7.64
CA PHE A 92 -11.17 3.63 6.24
C PHE A 92 -10.09 4.22 5.35
N PHE A 93 -9.99 3.74 4.10
CA PHE A 93 -9.42 4.54 3.03
C PHE A 93 -10.48 5.48 2.47
N CYS A 94 -10.07 6.71 2.15
CA CYS A 94 -10.96 7.76 1.71
C CYS A 94 -10.63 8.23 0.30
N ASP A 95 -11.65 8.67 -0.40
CA ASP A 95 -11.49 9.54 -1.54
C ASP A 95 -11.37 11.00 -1.07
N VAL A 96 -10.74 11.81 -1.89
CA VAL A 96 -10.59 13.24 -1.66
C VAL A 96 -11.46 14.00 -2.66
N GLU A 97 -12.34 14.84 -2.16
CA GLU A 97 -13.28 15.66 -2.93
C GLU A 97 -13.08 17.14 -2.61
N LYS A 98 -13.57 17.98 -3.51
CA LYS A 98 -13.75 19.40 -3.25
C LYS A 98 -15.03 19.65 -2.42
N PRO A 99 -15.21 20.84 -1.81
CA PRO A 99 -16.41 21.15 -1.02
C PRO A 99 -17.72 21.04 -1.80
N ASP A 100 -17.68 21.19 -3.12
CA ASP A 100 -18.84 21.02 -4.02
C ASP A 100 -19.11 19.55 -4.40
N SER A 101 -18.46 18.60 -3.74
CA SER A 101 -18.53 17.16 -3.98
C SER A 101 -17.98 16.72 -5.36
N THR A 102 -17.25 17.57 -6.04
CA THR A 102 -16.50 17.14 -7.25
C THR A 102 -15.20 16.45 -6.87
N PRO A 103 -14.76 15.43 -7.64
CA PRO A 103 -13.50 14.75 -7.37
C PRO A 103 -12.30 15.72 -7.39
N PHE A 104 -11.42 15.60 -6.40
CA PHE A 104 -10.16 16.34 -6.41
C PHE A 104 -9.16 15.69 -7.37
N GLY A 105 -8.58 16.49 -8.29
CA GLY A 105 -7.67 15.98 -9.33
C GLY A 105 -6.36 15.35 -8.81
N GLY A 106 -5.92 15.67 -7.59
CA GLY A 106 -4.78 15.06 -6.91
C GLY A 106 -5.10 13.76 -6.17
N ASN A 107 -6.35 13.26 -6.24
CA ASN A 107 -6.76 12.01 -5.60
C ASN A 107 -6.28 10.80 -6.41
N CYS A 108 -5.09 10.27 -6.09
CA CYS A 108 -4.52 9.11 -6.77
C CYS A 108 -5.45 7.88 -6.72
N ARG A 109 -6.16 7.66 -5.61
CA ARG A 109 -7.10 6.55 -5.43
C ARG A 109 -8.30 6.69 -6.37
N GLY A 110 -8.86 7.89 -6.49
CA GLY A 110 -9.94 8.20 -7.43
C GLY A 110 -9.52 8.03 -8.89
N PHE A 111 -8.31 8.47 -9.24
CA PHE A 111 -7.72 8.25 -10.57
C PHE A 111 -7.64 6.76 -10.92
N LEU A 112 -7.11 5.92 -10.02
CA LEU A 112 -7.04 4.47 -10.23
C LEU A 112 -8.41 3.82 -10.38
N ARG A 113 -9.40 4.28 -9.61
CA ARG A 113 -10.80 3.85 -9.74
C ARG A 113 -11.36 4.16 -11.14
N ASP A 114 -11.07 5.34 -11.67
CA ASP A 114 -11.55 5.75 -13.00
C ASP A 114 -10.88 4.93 -14.11
N ILE A 115 -9.59 4.63 -14.00
CA ILE A 115 -8.91 3.72 -14.91
C ILE A 115 -9.55 2.32 -14.85
N ASN A 116 -9.80 1.78 -13.66
CA ASN A 116 -10.44 0.47 -13.49
C ASN A 116 -11.86 0.45 -14.12
N ARG A 117 -12.62 1.55 -14.01
CA ARG A 117 -13.92 1.69 -14.70
C ARG A 117 -13.79 1.66 -16.22
N ARG A 118 -12.72 2.24 -16.78
CA ARG A 118 -12.46 2.17 -18.24
C ARG A 118 -12.18 0.74 -18.69
N PHE A 119 -11.37 -0.03 -17.94
CA PHE A 119 -11.16 -1.45 -18.20
C PHE A 119 -12.47 -2.23 -18.23
N LYS A 120 -13.31 -2.05 -17.22
CA LYS A 120 -14.63 -2.71 -17.16
C LYS A 120 -15.54 -2.37 -18.34
N ARG A 121 -15.51 -1.13 -18.85
CA ARG A 121 -16.28 -0.74 -20.05
C ARG A 121 -15.80 -1.46 -21.33
N LEU A 122 -14.55 -1.90 -21.36
CA LEU A 122 -13.98 -2.71 -22.45
C LEU A 122 -14.21 -4.22 -22.24
N GLY A 123 -14.95 -4.62 -21.23
CA GLY A 123 -15.13 -6.03 -20.86
C GLY A 123 -13.92 -6.66 -20.20
N LEU A 124 -12.92 -5.86 -19.82
CA LEU A 124 -11.67 -6.32 -19.21
C LEU A 124 -11.73 -6.26 -17.70
N THR A 125 -11.16 -7.25 -17.06
CA THR A 125 -10.81 -7.25 -15.62
C THR A 125 -9.29 -7.26 -15.51
N CYS A 126 -8.75 -6.31 -14.75
CA CYS A 126 -7.34 -6.29 -14.37
C CYS A 126 -7.19 -6.81 -12.95
N ASN A 127 -6.24 -7.74 -12.75
CA ASN A 127 -5.80 -8.17 -11.42
C ASN A 127 -4.34 -7.79 -11.24
N VAL A 128 -4.00 -7.45 -10.00
CA VAL A 128 -2.67 -6.94 -9.63
C VAL A 128 -2.15 -7.72 -8.44
N GLY A 129 -0.95 -8.30 -8.56
CA GLY A 129 -0.16 -8.86 -7.46
C GLY A 129 0.98 -7.90 -7.12
N ALA A 130 1.21 -7.65 -5.85
CA ALA A 130 2.32 -6.83 -5.38
C ALA A 130 3.28 -7.69 -4.55
N GLU A 131 4.55 -7.64 -4.90
CA GLU A 131 5.69 -8.19 -4.15
C GLU A 131 6.43 -7.01 -3.54
N CYS A 132 6.56 -6.97 -2.24
CA CYS A 132 7.07 -5.78 -1.56
C CYS A 132 8.24 -6.12 -0.64
N GLU A 133 9.41 -5.63 -1.02
CA GLU A 133 10.63 -5.78 -0.24
C GLU A 133 10.81 -4.64 0.76
N PHE A 134 11.43 -4.96 1.89
CA PHE A 134 11.75 -4.00 2.94
C PHE A 134 12.96 -4.46 3.74
N TYR A 135 13.65 -3.50 4.36
CA TYR A 135 14.74 -3.76 5.28
C TYR A 135 14.30 -3.60 6.73
N LEU A 136 14.87 -4.44 7.58
CA LEU A 136 14.78 -4.33 9.03
C LEU A 136 16.12 -3.92 9.62
N PHE A 137 16.08 -2.87 10.43
CA PHE A 137 17.25 -2.30 11.11
C PHE A 137 17.06 -2.29 12.62
N GLU A 138 18.17 -2.40 13.33
CA GLU A 138 18.21 -2.16 14.76
C GLU A 138 17.94 -0.67 15.09
N ASN A 139 17.40 -0.42 16.25
CA ASN A 139 17.39 0.92 16.84
C ASN A 139 18.61 1.08 17.76
N ASP A 140 19.04 2.31 18.00
CA ASP A 140 20.04 2.62 19.02
C ASP A 140 19.46 2.50 20.45
N ASP A 141 20.33 2.66 21.47
CA ASP A 141 19.94 2.59 22.88
C ASP A 141 18.90 3.66 23.30
N HIS A 142 18.65 4.64 22.44
CA HIS A 142 17.64 5.67 22.63
C HIS A 142 16.37 5.42 21.79
N GLY A 143 16.26 4.27 21.14
CA GLY A 143 15.14 3.90 20.28
C GLY A 143 15.11 4.63 18.94
N ARG A 144 16.24 5.20 18.48
CA ARG A 144 16.32 5.88 17.19
C ARG A 144 16.73 4.91 16.09
N PRO A 145 16.16 5.03 14.88
CA PRO A 145 16.54 4.20 13.74
C PRO A 145 18.03 4.29 13.42
N THR A 146 18.65 3.13 13.20
CA THR A 146 20.01 3.02 12.68
C THR A 146 20.02 2.50 11.25
N ARG A 147 21.21 2.22 10.69
CA ARG A 147 21.42 1.46 9.46
C ARG A 147 22.11 0.12 9.70
N VAL A 148 22.05 -0.38 10.93
CA VAL A 148 22.58 -1.70 11.27
C VAL A 148 21.50 -2.73 10.94
N PRO A 149 21.73 -3.63 9.95
CA PRO A 149 20.77 -4.71 9.65
C PRO A 149 20.60 -5.63 10.86
N ILE A 150 19.43 -6.24 10.98
CA ILE A 150 19.14 -7.18 12.10
C ILE A 150 19.90 -8.49 11.99
N ASP A 151 20.43 -8.81 10.82
CA ASP A 151 21.16 -10.04 10.51
C ASP A 151 22.10 -9.87 9.31
N PHE A 152 22.77 -10.97 8.96
CA PHE A 152 23.66 -11.12 7.82
C PHE A 152 23.21 -12.26 6.89
N GLY A 153 21.93 -12.61 6.91
CA GLY A 153 21.32 -13.60 6.04
C GLY A 153 21.35 -13.18 4.57
N GLY A 154 21.12 -14.14 3.70
CA GLY A 154 21.00 -13.99 2.25
C GLY A 154 19.71 -14.64 1.73
N TYR A 155 19.60 -14.74 0.42
CA TYR A 155 18.40 -15.21 -0.26
C TYR A 155 17.96 -16.60 0.20
N PHE A 156 16.74 -16.70 0.73
CA PHE A 156 16.14 -17.91 1.27
C PHE A 156 16.86 -18.56 2.46
N ASP A 157 17.75 -17.83 3.13
CA ASP A 157 18.33 -18.31 4.37
C ASP A 157 17.25 -18.52 5.43
N VAL A 158 17.56 -19.41 6.37
CA VAL A 158 16.69 -19.77 7.49
C VAL A 158 17.35 -19.42 8.82
N ALA A 159 16.58 -19.42 9.91
CA ALA A 159 17.13 -19.22 11.24
C ALA A 159 18.27 -20.23 11.54
N PRO A 160 19.37 -19.82 12.19
CA PRO A 160 19.57 -18.52 12.87
C PRO A 160 20.15 -17.40 12.00
N LEU A 161 20.47 -17.65 10.71
CA LEU A 161 20.99 -16.62 9.80
C LEU A 161 19.93 -15.57 9.49
N ASP A 162 18.70 -16.01 9.29
CA ASP A 162 17.52 -15.15 9.16
C ASP A 162 16.95 -14.83 10.54
N ALA A 163 17.21 -13.63 11.05
CA ALA A 163 16.65 -13.16 12.31
C ALA A 163 15.24 -12.56 12.14
N GLY A 164 14.78 -12.33 10.91
CA GLY A 164 13.49 -11.74 10.58
C GLY A 164 12.31 -12.70 10.51
N GLU A 165 12.53 -14.03 10.54
CA GLU A 165 11.52 -15.07 10.32
C GLU A 165 10.27 -14.90 11.20
N ASN A 166 10.45 -14.74 12.52
CA ASN A 166 9.32 -14.58 13.44
C ASN A 166 8.58 -13.25 13.22
N LEU A 167 9.29 -12.20 12.87
CA LEU A 167 8.67 -10.90 12.60
C LEU A 167 7.84 -10.94 11.32
N ARG A 168 8.34 -11.58 10.24
CA ARG A 168 7.55 -11.80 9.02
C ARG A 168 6.30 -12.64 9.30
N ARG A 169 6.42 -13.69 10.14
CA ARG A 169 5.28 -14.49 10.58
C ARG A 169 4.22 -13.60 11.27
N ASP A 170 4.61 -12.74 12.19
CA ASP A 170 3.68 -11.85 12.90
C ASP A 170 3.06 -10.81 11.96
N ILE A 171 3.80 -10.33 10.97
CA ILE A 171 3.28 -9.47 9.90
C ILE A 171 2.21 -10.22 9.11
N CYS A 172 2.48 -11.43 8.62
CA CYS A 172 1.54 -12.23 7.83
C CYS A 172 0.24 -12.52 8.61
N LEU A 173 0.36 -12.92 9.88
CA LEU A 173 -0.82 -13.16 10.73
C LEU A 173 -1.64 -11.87 10.96
N THR A 174 -0.97 -10.74 11.11
CA THR A 174 -1.64 -9.43 11.22
C THR A 174 -2.35 -9.08 9.90
N MET A 175 -1.73 -9.35 8.76
CA MET A 175 -2.35 -9.15 7.44
C MET A 175 -3.61 -10.01 7.29
N GLU A 176 -3.56 -11.30 7.62
CA GLU A 176 -4.72 -12.19 7.59
C GLU A 176 -5.85 -11.70 8.49
N GLN A 177 -5.53 -11.28 9.72
CA GLN A 177 -6.50 -10.72 10.66
C GLN A 177 -7.20 -9.46 10.09
N MET A 178 -6.53 -8.71 9.23
CA MET A 178 -7.07 -7.53 8.55
C MET A 178 -7.73 -7.83 7.19
N GLY A 179 -7.88 -9.12 6.84
CA GLY A 179 -8.50 -9.55 5.58
C GLY A 179 -7.64 -9.36 4.34
N MET A 180 -6.34 -9.25 4.53
CA MET A 180 -5.34 -9.34 3.46
C MET A 180 -4.91 -10.79 3.27
N ALA A 181 -4.41 -11.13 2.08
CA ALA A 181 -4.01 -12.48 1.75
C ALA A 181 -2.50 -12.53 1.40
N PRO A 182 -1.60 -12.66 2.40
CA PRO A 182 -0.20 -12.94 2.13
C PRO A 182 -0.06 -14.30 1.45
N GLN A 183 0.94 -14.45 0.57
CA GLN A 183 1.19 -15.66 -0.20
C GLN A 183 2.51 -16.32 0.16
N HIS A 184 3.60 -15.59 0.05
CA HIS A 184 4.96 -16.03 0.39
C HIS A 184 5.64 -15.01 1.31
N SER A 185 6.62 -15.49 2.09
CA SER A 185 7.49 -14.61 2.87
C SER A 185 8.86 -15.27 3.02
N HIS A 186 9.93 -14.53 2.78
CA HIS A 186 11.29 -15.05 2.86
C HIS A 186 12.31 -13.94 3.14
N HIS A 187 13.54 -14.35 3.48
CA HIS A 187 14.68 -13.46 3.52
C HIS A 187 15.15 -13.17 2.08
N GLU A 188 15.51 -11.91 1.81
CA GLU A 188 16.01 -11.44 0.52
C GLU A 188 17.54 -11.39 0.48
N ASN A 189 18.12 -10.93 -0.66
CA ASN A 189 19.55 -10.93 -0.89
C ASN A 189 20.36 -10.05 0.07
N GLY A 190 19.81 -8.91 0.46
CA GLY A 190 20.50 -7.97 1.34
C GLY A 190 20.40 -8.35 2.81
N ASN A 191 21.44 -8.03 3.59
CA ASN A 191 21.43 -8.24 5.03
C ASN A 191 20.25 -7.53 5.70
N GLY A 192 19.42 -8.27 6.43
CA GLY A 192 18.19 -7.76 7.04
C GLY A 192 17.09 -7.40 6.04
N GLN A 193 17.20 -7.85 4.77
CA GLN A 193 16.18 -7.63 3.75
C GLN A 193 15.15 -8.77 3.75
N ASN A 194 13.90 -8.38 3.62
CA ASN A 194 12.74 -9.28 3.70
C ASN A 194 11.77 -8.99 2.58
N GLU A 195 11.03 -10.00 2.14
CA GLU A 195 9.95 -9.89 1.17
C GLU A 195 8.70 -10.59 1.67
N ILE A 196 7.55 -10.00 1.35
CA ILE A 196 6.24 -10.62 1.54
C ILE A 196 5.38 -10.32 0.32
N ASP A 197 4.93 -11.39 -0.33
CA ASP A 197 4.06 -11.34 -1.50
C ASP A 197 2.61 -11.46 -1.10
N CYS A 198 1.76 -10.87 -1.91
CA CYS A 198 0.31 -10.95 -1.73
C CYS A 198 -0.37 -11.60 -2.93
N HIS A 199 -1.42 -12.36 -2.67
CA HIS A 199 -2.30 -12.84 -3.72
C HIS A 199 -2.86 -11.69 -4.57
N TYR A 200 -3.10 -11.97 -5.84
CA TYR A 200 -3.71 -11.03 -6.78
C TYR A 200 -5.07 -10.54 -6.30
N ALA A 201 -5.33 -9.27 -6.48
CA ALA A 201 -6.61 -8.63 -6.24
C ALA A 201 -6.91 -7.58 -7.32
N GLY A 202 -8.10 -6.99 -7.29
CA GLY A 202 -8.41 -5.84 -8.15
C GLY A 202 -7.49 -4.65 -7.86
N PRO A 203 -7.19 -3.77 -8.84
CA PRO A 203 -6.16 -2.75 -8.74
C PRO A 203 -6.30 -1.84 -7.52
N LEU A 204 -7.52 -1.37 -7.23
CA LEU A 204 -7.77 -0.48 -6.09
C LEU A 204 -7.55 -1.20 -4.75
N LYS A 205 -8.00 -2.45 -4.63
CA LYS A 205 -7.79 -3.26 -3.42
C LYS A 205 -6.31 -3.53 -3.19
N THR A 206 -5.54 -3.83 -4.25
CA THR A 206 -4.09 -4.04 -4.14
C THR A 206 -3.37 -2.76 -3.72
N ALA A 207 -3.73 -1.60 -4.29
CA ALA A 207 -3.15 -0.32 -3.88
C ALA A 207 -3.42 -0.02 -2.39
N ASP A 208 -4.67 -0.18 -1.94
CA ASP A 208 -5.05 -0.04 -0.52
C ASP A 208 -4.28 -1.05 0.36
N ASN A 209 -4.13 -2.30 -0.09
CA ASN A 209 -3.38 -3.34 0.61
C ASN A 209 -1.88 -2.98 0.76
N VAL A 210 -1.21 -2.47 -0.29
CA VAL A 210 0.20 -2.05 -0.21
C VAL A 210 0.37 -0.93 0.81
N MET A 211 -0.56 0.03 0.86
CA MET A 211 -0.52 1.09 1.85
C MET A 211 -0.69 0.55 3.27
N MET A 212 -1.62 -0.36 3.48
CA MET A 212 -1.86 -1.02 4.75
C MET A 212 -0.67 -1.91 5.15
N PHE A 213 -0.10 -2.67 4.21
CA PHE A 213 1.09 -3.48 4.39
C PHE A 213 2.25 -2.66 4.97
N LYS A 214 2.57 -1.51 4.37
CA LYS A 214 3.62 -0.61 4.89
C LYS A 214 3.35 -0.15 6.32
N GLN A 215 2.09 0.04 6.68
CA GLN A 215 1.70 0.41 8.05
C GLN A 215 1.84 -0.77 9.01
N ILE A 216 1.41 -1.97 8.62
CA ILE A 216 1.54 -3.21 9.41
C ILE A 216 3.01 -3.49 9.71
N VAL A 217 3.84 -3.54 8.66
CA VAL A 217 5.29 -3.82 8.78
C VAL A 217 5.96 -2.87 9.76
N ARG A 218 5.69 -1.55 9.63
CA ARG A 218 6.25 -0.56 10.55
C ARG A 218 5.74 -0.71 11.98
N ALA A 219 4.46 -1.03 12.15
CA ALA A 219 3.86 -1.20 13.47
C ALA A 219 4.42 -2.44 14.18
N VAL A 220 4.51 -3.57 13.46
CA VAL A 220 5.06 -4.82 13.99
C VAL A 220 6.57 -4.69 14.26
N ALA A 221 7.34 -4.07 13.36
CA ALA A 221 8.75 -3.80 13.61
C ALA A 221 8.95 -2.92 14.86
N ALA A 222 8.20 -1.83 14.99
CA ALA A 222 8.30 -0.93 16.14
C ALA A 222 7.94 -1.63 17.47
N SER A 223 6.94 -2.53 17.47
CA SER A 223 6.58 -3.31 18.69
C SER A 223 7.67 -4.32 19.09
N ASN A 224 8.55 -4.69 18.14
CA ASN A 224 9.72 -5.54 18.38
C ASN A 224 11.03 -4.75 18.57
N GLY A 225 10.96 -3.43 18.75
CA GLY A 225 12.13 -2.57 18.98
C GLY A 225 12.99 -2.35 17.71
N LEU A 226 12.44 -2.62 16.53
CA LEU A 226 13.12 -2.53 15.24
C LEU A 226 12.59 -1.38 14.40
N HIS A 227 13.34 -1.03 13.35
CA HIS A 227 12.93 -0.07 12.33
C HIS A 227 12.79 -0.73 10.96
N ALA A 228 11.62 -0.58 10.33
CA ALA A 228 11.39 -1.04 8.97
C ALA A 228 11.54 0.09 7.96
N SER A 229 12.35 -0.13 6.93
CA SER A 229 12.62 0.80 5.84
C SER A 229 12.09 0.30 4.50
N PHE A 230 11.35 1.15 3.82
CA PHE A 230 10.91 0.97 2.42
C PHE A 230 11.67 1.89 1.45
N LEU A 231 12.85 2.36 1.86
CA LEU A 231 13.72 3.11 0.95
C LEU A 231 14.18 2.20 -0.19
N PRO A 232 14.14 2.66 -1.44
CA PRO A 232 14.57 1.86 -2.60
C PRO A 232 16.02 1.35 -2.52
N LYS A 233 16.94 2.11 -1.93
CA LYS A 233 18.36 1.74 -1.72
C LYS A 233 18.83 2.23 -0.36
N PRO A 234 18.46 1.54 0.75
CA PRO A 234 18.81 2.01 2.09
C PRO A 234 20.29 1.84 2.43
N LEU A 235 20.94 0.82 1.86
CA LEU A 235 22.35 0.51 2.02
C LEU A 235 23.06 0.53 0.65
N PRO A 236 24.15 1.29 0.50
CA PRO A 236 24.85 1.44 -0.79
C PRO A 236 25.36 0.11 -1.36
N ASP A 237 25.88 -0.76 -0.50
CA ASP A 237 26.57 -2.00 -0.87
C ASP A 237 25.70 -3.26 -0.76
N GLN A 238 24.40 -3.09 -0.59
CA GLN A 238 23.44 -4.20 -0.49
C GLN A 238 22.37 -4.08 -1.58
N ALA A 239 21.59 -5.13 -1.80
CA ALA A 239 20.49 -5.12 -2.74
C ALA A 239 19.50 -3.96 -2.47
N GLY A 240 18.89 -3.40 -3.50
CA GLY A 240 17.81 -2.42 -3.37
C GLY A 240 16.47 -3.09 -3.08
N SER A 241 15.55 -2.38 -2.42
CA SER A 241 14.18 -2.89 -2.21
C SER A 241 13.33 -2.71 -3.46
N GLY A 242 12.80 -3.82 -3.99
CA GLY A 242 11.84 -3.87 -5.08
C GLY A 242 10.41 -3.62 -4.60
N LEU A 243 9.59 -3.15 -5.51
CA LEU A 243 8.14 -3.25 -5.46
C LEU A 243 7.70 -3.74 -6.84
N HIS A 244 7.58 -5.05 -7.00
CA HIS A 244 7.16 -5.65 -8.25
C HIS A 244 5.66 -5.61 -8.36
N ILE A 245 5.16 -5.15 -9.50
CA ILE A 245 3.72 -5.09 -9.79
C ILE A 245 3.42 -6.05 -10.92
N ASN A 246 2.89 -7.21 -10.57
CA ASN A 246 2.46 -8.23 -11.51
C ASN A 246 1.04 -7.93 -11.97
N LEU A 247 0.83 -7.92 -13.28
CA LEU A 247 -0.45 -7.56 -13.89
C LEU A 247 -1.01 -8.74 -14.69
N SER A 248 -2.29 -9.02 -14.54
CA SER A 248 -3.02 -9.91 -15.43
C SER A 248 -4.30 -9.26 -15.94
N LEU A 249 -4.66 -9.59 -17.17
CA LEU A 249 -5.92 -9.18 -17.78
C LEU A 249 -6.78 -10.41 -18.03
N SER A 250 -8.06 -10.30 -17.74
CA SER A 250 -9.04 -11.34 -18.11
C SER A 250 -10.25 -10.75 -18.82
N MET A 251 -10.86 -11.55 -19.68
CA MET A 251 -12.12 -11.27 -20.35
C MET A 251 -13.00 -12.52 -20.22
N ASP A 252 -14.23 -12.34 -19.77
CA ASP A 252 -15.18 -13.44 -19.54
C ASP A 252 -14.62 -14.59 -18.68
N GLY A 253 -13.76 -14.25 -17.70
CA GLY A 253 -13.13 -15.20 -16.78
C GLY A 253 -11.88 -15.90 -17.34
N HIS A 254 -11.49 -15.67 -18.59
CA HIS A 254 -10.28 -16.23 -19.19
C HIS A 254 -9.10 -15.26 -19.04
N ASN A 255 -7.95 -15.78 -18.58
CA ASN A 255 -6.72 -15.00 -18.53
C ASN A 255 -6.17 -14.79 -19.94
N LEU A 256 -6.01 -13.53 -20.36
CA LEU A 256 -5.55 -13.17 -21.69
C LEU A 256 -4.03 -13.36 -21.89
N PHE A 257 -3.28 -13.57 -20.82
CA PHE A 257 -1.84 -13.88 -20.87
C PHE A 257 -1.55 -15.39 -20.89
N GLU A 258 -2.57 -16.23 -20.98
CA GLU A 258 -2.40 -17.68 -21.11
C GLU A 258 -2.08 -18.07 -22.55
N GLY A 259 -0.99 -18.85 -22.73
CA GLY A 259 -0.53 -19.31 -24.05
C GLY A 259 0.34 -18.29 -24.81
N ASP A 260 0.39 -18.44 -26.13
CA ASP A 260 1.19 -17.56 -26.99
C ASP A 260 0.53 -16.20 -27.18
N ILE A 261 1.27 -15.14 -26.89
CA ILE A 261 0.79 -13.76 -26.98
C ILE A 261 1.16 -13.18 -28.34
N ALA A 262 0.17 -13.01 -29.23
CA ALA A 262 0.37 -12.33 -30.50
C ALA A 262 0.56 -10.81 -30.28
N PRO A 263 1.46 -10.16 -31.04
CA PRO A 263 1.74 -8.72 -30.89
C PRO A 263 0.51 -7.81 -31.08
N ASP A 264 -0.43 -8.20 -31.94
CA ASP A 264 -1.66 -7.47 -32.25
C ASP A 264 -2.86 -7.86 -31.34
N SER A 265 -2.64 -8.76 -30.39
CA SER A 265 -3.63 -9.13 -29.38
C SER A 265 -3.82 -8.05 -28.32
N ILE A 266 -4.88 -8.15 -27.51
CA ILE A 266 -5.10 -7.24 -26.36
C ILE A 266 -3.92 -7.29 -25.38
N PRO A 267 -3.45 -8.46 -24.90
CA PRO A 267 -2.29 -8.51 -24.00
C PRO A 267 -1.00 -8.03 -24.67
N GLY A 268 -0.77 -8.35 -25.94
CA GLY A 268 0.38 -7.83 -26.70
C GLY A 268 0.38 -6.30 -26.80
N SER A 269 -0.76 -5.71 -27.14
CA SER A 269 -0.94 -4.25 -27.18
C SER A 269 -0.79 -3.60 -25.80
N PHE A 270 -1.27 -4.26 -24.73
CA PHE A 270 -1.09 -3.79 -23.37
C PHE A 270 0.39 -3.75 -22.95
N MET A 271 1.13 -4.84 -23.20
CA MET A 271 2.57 -4.92 -22.93
C MET A 271 3.34 -3.85 -23.72
N ALA A 272 3.04 -3.71 -25.02
CA ALA A 272 3.65 -2.69 -25.87
C ALA A 272 3.39 -1.27 -25.34
N GLY A 273 2.18 -1.00 -24.84
CA GLY A 273 1.82 0.27 -24.22
C GLY A 273 2.63 0.56 -22.96
N VAL A 274 2.78 -0.42 -22.07
CA VAL A 274 3.62 -0.29 -20.85
C VAL A 274 5.08 0.02 -21.23
N LEU A 275 5.65 -0.73 -22.18
CA LEU A 275 7.02 -0.52 -22.65
C LEU A 275 7.22 0.82 -23.34
N ALA A 276 6.27 1.26 -24.17
CA ALA A 276 6.34 2.55 -24.85
C ALA A 276 6.36 3.73 -23.89
N HIS A 277 5.74 3.59 -22.72
CA HIS A 277 5.64 4.63 -21.69
C HIS A 277 6.56 4.39 -20.49
N SER A 278 7.56 3.51 -20.60
CA SER A 278 8.44 3.15 -19.48
C SER A 278 9.21 4.35 -18.90
N ARG A 279 9.58 5.34 -19.74
CA ARG A 279 10.27 6.55 -19.29
C ARG A 279 9.37 7.44 -18.47
N GLU A 280 8.14 7.68 -18.92
CA GLU A 280 7.14 8.47 -18.21
C GLU A 280 6.73 7.77 -16.92
N LEU A 281 6.55 6.43 -16.95
CA LEU A 281 6.27 5.62 -15.78
C LEU A 281 7.36 5.74 -14.73
N THR A 282 8.65 5.80 -15.14
CA THR A 282 9.78 5.94 -14.21
C THR A 282 9.65 7.16 -13.31
N ALA A 283 9.12 8.27 -13.81
CA ALA A 283 8.92 9.48 -13.00
C ALA A 283 7.91 9.27 -11.84
N PHE A 284 6.93 8.38 -12.02
CA PHE A 284 5.92 8.05 -11.00
C PHE A 284 6.33 6.89 -10.12
N THR A 285 6.94 5.86 -10.69
CA THR A 285 7.35 4.65 -9.95
C THR A 285 8.65 4.84 -9.17
N ASN A 286 9.44 5.86 -9.48
CA ASN A 286 10.71 6.20 -8.84
C ASN A 286 10.74 7.67 -8.37
N PRO A 287 9.83 8.07 -7.44
CA PRO A 287 9.61 9.47 -7.10
C PRO A 287 10.68 10.09 -6.20
N LEU A 288 11.60 9.29 -5.67
CA LEU A 288 12.63 9.75 -4.72
C LEU A 288 14.01 9.77 -5.38
N PRO A 289 14.90 10.72 -5.04
CA PRO A 289 16.30 10.66 -5.45
C PRO A 289 16.97 9.32 -5.10
N ASN A 290 16.63 8.72 -3.96
CA ASN A 290 17.12 7.41 -3.55
C ASN A 290 16.70 6.29 -4.50
N SER A 291 15.56 6.40 -5.20
CA SER A 291 15.10 5.42 -6.19
C SER A 291 16.12 5.22 -7.31
N TYR A 292 16.78 6.29 -7.74
CA TYR A 292 17.75 6.26 -8.84
C TYR A 292 19.09 5.61 -8.46
N LEU A 293 19.36 5.40 -7.17
CA LEU A 293 20.54 4.65 -6.70
C LEU A 293 20.43 3.16 -6.99
N ARG A 294 19.26 2.66 -7.38
CA ARG A 294 19.07 1.27 -7.82
C ARG A 294 19.50 1.03 -9.26
N PHE A 295 19.49 2.06 -10.10
CA PHE A 295 19.79 1.91 -11.52
C PHE A 295 21.29 1.69 -11.73
N GLY A 296 21.63 0.62 -12.49
CA GLY A 296 23.00 0.32 -12.85
C GLY A 296 23.87 -0.27 -11.73
N CYS A 297 23.29 -0.62 -10.58
CA CYS A 297 24.01 -1.42 -9.58
C CYS A 297 24.04 -2.89 -9.99
N ASP A 298 25.02 -3.66 -9.43
CA ASP A 298 25.24 -5.05 -9.83
C ASP A 298 24.06 -5.98 -9.53
N GLU A 299 23.25 -5.61 -8.52
CA GLU A 299 22.06 -6.35 -8.07
C GLU A 299 20.80 -6.00 -8.89
N ALA A 300 20.85 -5.00 -9.76
CA ALA A 300 19.70 -4.64 -10.59
C ALA A 300 19.63 -5.51 -11.85
N PRO A 301 18.44 -5.87 -12.34
CA PRO A 301 18.28 -6.52 -13.62
C PRO A 301 18.94 -5.69 -14.73
N ARG A 302 19.82 -6.33 -15.52
CA ARG A 302 20.56 -5.67 -16.63
C ARG A 302 19.84 -5.78 -17.97
N TYR A 303 18.85 -6.67 -18.04
CA TYR A 303 18.10 -6.98 -19.26
C TYR A 303 16.59 -7.02 -18.92
N VAL A 304 15.82 -6.55 -19.87
CA VAL A 304 14.34 -6.58 -19.84
C VAL A 304 13.88 -7.63 -20.83
#